data_dc97b1b7a340ffa8778678989ec16742
#
_entry.id   dc97b1b7a340ffa8778678989ec16742
#
_cell.length_a   1.000
_cell.length_b   1.000
_cell.length_c   1.000
_cell.angle_alpha   90.00
_cell.angle_beta   90.00
_cell.angle_gamma   90.00
#
_symmetry.space_group_name_H-M   'P 1'
#
loop_
_entity.id
_entity.type
_entity.pdbx_description
1 polymer ?
#
loop_
_entity_poly.entity_id
_entity_poly.type
_entity_poly.pdbx_seq_one_letter_code
_entity_poly.pdbx_strand_id
1 'polypeptide(L)'
;MTVHFGDCREVMRSMIERGERVQMCVTSLPYFGLRDYGVEGQIGLEDSPAEFLDTMVAVFALVWELLKDDGTVWLNMGDSYHNSSPSPGTQNGLLNNRKLSTSRAC
;
A
#
# COMPACT_ATOMS: atom_id res chain seq x y z
N MET A 1 13.05 -19.65 9.51
CA MET A 1 12.55 -18.40 8.88
C MET A 1 13.33 -18.15 7.60
N THR A 2 12.64 -17.78 6.53
CA THR A 2 13.27 -17.47 5.24
C THR A 2 13.07 -16.00 4.92
N VAL A 3 14.14 -15.34 4.51
CA VAL A 3 14.10 -13.94 4.07
C VAL A 3 14.39 -13.91 2.57
N HIS A 4 13.54 -13.24 1.82
CA HIS A 4 13.72 -13.07 0.38
C HIS A 4 14.12 -11.63 0.08
N PHE A 5 15.10 -11.48 -0.79
CA PHE A 5 15.56 -10.17 -1.25
C PHE A 5 15.06 -9.91 -2.67
N GLY A 6 14.63 -8.70 -2.92
CA GLY A 6 14.16 -8.29 -4.23
C GLY A 6 12.79 -7.64 -4.20
N ASP A 7 12.24 -7.41 -5.39
CA ASP A 7 10.89 -6.89 -5.53
C ASP A 7 9.88 -7.93 -5.07
N CYS A 8 8.99 -7.53 -4.18
CA CYS A 8 8.01 -8.45 -3.60
C CYS A 8 7.12 -9.11 -4.65
N ARG A 9 6.85 -8.42 -5.76
CA ARG A 9 6.04 -8.95 -6.86
C ARG A 9 6.72 -10.15 -7.52
N GLU A 10 8.00 -10.03 -7.78
CA GLU A 10 8.79 -11.12 -8.39
C GLU A 10 8.95 -12.28 -7.43
N VAL A 11 9.23 -11.99 -6.17
CA VAL A 11 9.36 -13.02 -5.13
C VAL A 11 8.06 -13.79 -4.96
N MET A 12 6.93 -13.09 -4.87
CA MET A 12 5.63 -13.74 -4.73
C MET A 12 5.26 -14.60 -5.94
N ARG A 13 5.56 -14.14 -7.15
CA ARG A 13 5.36 -14.97 -8.36
C ARG A 13 6.16 -16.26 -8.31
N SER A 14 7.42 -16.17 -7.90
CA SER A 14 8.27 -17.36 -7.72
C SER A 14 7.69 -18.32 -6.69
N MET A 15 7.20 -17.81 -5.59
CA MET A 15 6.58 -18.62 -4.55
C MET A 15 5.32 -19.34 -5.06
N ILE A 16 4.49 -18.62 -5.81
CA ILE A 16 3.28 -19.18 -6.42
C ILE A 16 3.65 -20.30 -7.40
N GLU A 17 4.66 -20.08 -8.23
CA GLU A 17 5.13 -21.07 -9.21
C GLU A 17 5.67 -22.33 -8.53
N ARG A 18 6.28 -22.20 -7.37
CA ARG A 18 6.74 -23.34 -6.57
C ARG A 18 5.63 -24.05 -5.82
N GLY A 19 4.40 -23.54 -5.88
CA GLY A 19 3.26 -24.13 -5.18
C GLY A 19 3.20 -23.77 -3.70
N GLU A 20 3.98 -22.78 -3.25
CA GLU A 20 3.94 -22.35 -1.85
C GLU A 20 2.63 -21.62 -1.53
N ARG A 21 2.14 -21.85 -0.33
CA ARG A 21 0.97 -21.16 0.21
C ARG A 21 1.24 -20.73 1.63
N VAL A 22 0.68 -19.58 1.99
CA VAL A 22 0.86 -19.01 3.32
C VAL A 22 -0.48 -18.87 4.04
N GLN A 23 -0.43 -18.96 5.37
CA GLN A 23 -1.61 -18.85 6.20
C GLN A 23 -1.98 -17.40 6.50
N MET A 24 -0.99 -16.51 6.53
CA MET A 24 -1.21 -15.13 6.94
C MET A 24 -0.23 -14.21 6.24
N CYS A 25 -0.71 -13.02 5.91
CA CYS A 25 0.13 -11.92 5.46
C CYS A 25 -0.05 -10.76 6.44
N VAL A 26 1.05 -10.27 6.98
CA VAL A 26 1.07 -9.06 7.82
C VAL A 26 1.96 -8.05 7.12
N THR A 27 1.43 -6.90 6.80
CA THR A 27 2.19 -5.91 6.05
C THR A 27 1.72 -4.48 6.31
N SER A 28 2.60 -3.55 6.02
CA SER A 28 2.26 -2.14 5.90
C SER A 28 2.55 -1.68 4.49
N LEU A 29 1.70 -0.82 3.95
CA LEU A 29 1.88 -0.29 2.60
C LEU A 29 2.92 0.83 2.59
N PRO A 30 3.70 0.94 1.51
CA PRO A 30 4.41 2.17 1.25
C PRO A 30 3.40 3.29 0.99
N TYR A 31 3.67 4.47 1.52
CA TYR A 31 2.82 5.62 1.29
C TYR A 31 3.21 6.29 -0.03
N PHE A 32 2.20 6.73 -0.77
CA PHE A 32 2.45 7.42 -2.03
C PHE A 32 3.25 8.70 -1.81
N GLY A 33 4.39 8.79 -2.51
CA GLY A 33 5.23 9.99 -2.51
C GLY A 33 5.94 10.30 -1.20
N LEU A 34 5.91 9.40 -0.22
CA LEU A 34 6.44 9.71 1.11
C LEU A 34 7.96 9.52 1.20
N ARG A 35 8.48 8.45 0.63
CA ARG A 35 9.92 8.12 0.75
C ARG A 35 10.48 7.64 -0.58
N ASP A 36 11.66 8.15 -0.88
CA ASP A 36 12.48 7.70 -1.99
C ASP A 36 13.69 6.97 -1.43
N TYR A 37 13.76 5.67 -1.68
CA TYR A 37 14.90 4.85 -1.28
C TYR A 37 16.00 4.77 -2.36
N GLY A 38 15.82 5.49 -3.48
CA GLY A 38 16.80 5.50 -4.55
C GLY A 38 16.84 4.21 -5.37
N VAL A 39 15.80 3.41 -5.31
CA VAL A 39 15.71 2.14 -6.06
C VAL A 39 14.76 2.33 -7.24
N GLU A 40 15.22 1.96 -8.43
CA GLU A 40 14.40 2.03 -9.62
C GLU A 40 13.21 1.06 -9.50
N GLY A 41 12.04 1.52 -9.90
CA GLY A 41 10.80 0.73 -9.80
C GLY A 41 10.22 0.61 -8.40
N GLN A 42 10.68 1.44 -7.48
CA GLN A 42 10.15 1.47 -6.12
C GLN A 42 8.65 1.76 -6.11
N ILE A 43 7.91 0.99 -5.33
CA ILE A 43 6.48 1.23 -5.10
C ILE A 43 6.31 2.47 -4.21
N GLY A 44 5.43 3.36 -4.58
CA GLY A 44 5.14 4.60 -3.86
C GLY A 44 5.59 5.86 -4.57
N LEU A 45 6.38 5.74 -5.64
CA LEU A 45 6.85 6.86 -6.45
C LEU A 45 6.27 6.88 -7.85
N GLU A 46 5.10 6.30 -8.04
CA GLU A 46 4.38 6.36 -9.30
C GLU A 46 4.00 7.82 -9.64
N ASP A 47 3.81 8.09 -10.92
CA ASP A 47 3.53 9.44 -11.41
C ASP A 47 2.17 9.98 -10.94
N SER A 48 1.24 9.10 -10.59
CA SER A 48 -0.08 9.50 -10.13
C SER A 48 -0.62 8.57 -9.05
N PRO A 49 -1.56 9.05 -8.21
CA PRO A 49 -2.23 8.18 -7.24
C PRO A 49 -2.96 6.99 -7.88
N ALA A 50 -3.51 7.18 -9.08
CA ALA A 50 -4.18 6.09 -9.80
C ALA A 50 -3.21 4.97 -10.16
N GLU A 51 -2.01 5.30 -10.64
CA GLU A 51 -0.97 4.33 -10.92
C GLU A 51 -0.50 3.61 -9.65
N PHE A 52 -0.39 4.34 -8.56
CA PHE A 52 -0.06 3.76 -7.26
C PHE A 52 -1.11 2.73 -6.84
N LEU A 53 -2.39 3.05 -6.99
CA LEU A 53 -3.48 2.13 -6.66
C LEU A 53 -3.44 0.88 -7.55
N ASP A 54 -3.17 1.04 -8.83
CA ASP A 54 -3.04 -0.09 -9.75
C ASP A 54 -1.90 -1.02 -9.32
N THR A 55 -0.77 -0.46 -8.90
CA THR A 55 0.35 -1.22 -8.38
C THR A 55 -0.04 -1.99 -7.11
N MET A 56 -0.76 -1.34 -6.20
CA MET A 56 -1.22 -1.97 -4.97
C MET A 56 -2.18 -3.13 -5.24
N VAL A 57 -3.12 -2.94 -6.16
CA VAL A 57 -4.05 -4.00 -6.56
C VAL A 57 -3.29 -5.19 -7.12
N ALA A 58 -2.27 -4.95 -7.95
CA ALA A 58 -1.44 -6.02 -8.49
C ALA A 58 -0.69 -6.80 -7.40
N VAL A 59 -0.15 -6.08 -6.41
CA VAL A 59 0.53 -6.71 -5.27
C VAL A 59 -0.43 -7.59 -4.47
N PHE A 60 -1.60 -7.09 -4.15
CA PHE A 60 -2.57 -7.85 -3.36
C PHE A 60 -3.24 -8.98 -4.14
N ALA A 61 -3.29 -8.90 -5.46
CA ALA A 61 -3.69 -10.04 -6.27
C ALA A 61 -2.71 -11.21 -6.11
N LEU A 62 -1.41 -10.93 -6.03
CA LEU A 62 -0.41 -11.95 -5.76
C LEU A 62 -0.53 -12.51 -4.33
N VAL A 63 -0.78 -11.65 -3.36
CA VAL A 63 -1.03 -12.08 -1.98
C VAL A 63 -2.25 -13.00 -1.93
N TRP A 64 -3.31 -12.67 -2.63
CA TRP A 64 -4.51 -13.49 -2.72
C TRP A 64 -4.20 -14.91 -3.22
N GLU A 65 -3.40 -15.00 -4.27
CA GLU A 65 -3.00 -16.31 -4.81
C GLU A 65 -2.11 -17.11 -3.86
N LEU A 66 -1.30 -16.42 -3.06
CA LEU A 66 -0.43 -17.07 -2.08
C LEU A 66 -1.14 -17.54 -0.84
N LEU A 67 -2.27 -16.93 -0.49
CA LEU A 67 -2.99 -17.28 0.72
C LEU A 67 -3.70 -18.62 0.58
N LYS A 68 -3.70 -19.38 1.67
CA LYS A 68 -4.59 -20.54 1.81
C LYS A 68 -6.04 -20.05 1.85
N ASP A 69 -6.99 -20.97 1.61
CA ASP A 69 -8.43 -20.64 1.57
C ASP A 69 -8.94 -20.00 2.86
N ASP A 70 -8.37 -20.39 3.99
CA ASP A 70 -8.67 -19.81 5.30
C ASP A 70 -7.62 -18.80 5.78
N GLY A 71 -6.79 -18.31 4.86
CA GLY A 71 -5.76 -17.36 5.16
C GLY A 71 -6.28 -15.96 5.50
N THR A 72 -5.49 -15.20 6.23
CA THR A 72 -5.84 -13.85 6.66
C THR A 72 -4.80 -12.83 6.22
N VAL A 73 -5.25 -11.60 6.00
CA VAL A 73 -4.37 -10.45 5.71
C VAL A 73 -4.54 -9.41 6.82
N TRP A 74 -3.43 -9.00 7.38
CA TRP A 74 -3.36 -7.94 8.38
C TRP A 74 -2.60 -6.77 7.79
N LEU A 75 -3.33 -5.70 7.51
CA LEU A 75 -2.79 -4.55 6.81
C LEU A 75 -2.78 -3.33 7.71
N ASN A 76 -1.59 -2.78 7.93
CA ASN A 76 -1.42 -1.52 8.63
C ASN A 76 -1.39 -0.39 7.60
N MET A 77 -2.38 0.49 7.65
CA MET A 77 -2.48 1.65 6.77
C MET A 77 -2.55 2.92 7.59
N GLY A 78 -1.78 3.90 7.17
CA GLY A 78 -1.92 5.26 7.67
C GLY A 78 -2.81 6.09 6.75
N ASP A 79 -3.41 7.09 7.33
CA ASP A 79 -4.18 8.09 6.63
C ASP A 79 -3.39 9.41 6.62
N SER A 80 -3.62 10.25 5.65
CA SER A 80 -2.99 11.56 5.59
C SER A 80 -4.02 12.62 5.25
N TYR A 81 -3.86 13.78 5.84
CA TYR A 81 -4.70 14.92 5.53
C TYR A 81 -4.25 15.55 4.23
N HIS A 82 -5.21 15.91 3.41
CA HIS A 82 -4.93 16.69 2.22
C HIS A 82 -4.59 18.13 2.63
N ASN A 83 -3.32 18.46 2.62
CA ASN A 83 -2.86 19.83 2.76
C ASN A 83 -2.84 20.46 1.37
N SER A 84 -3.96 20.98 0.95
CA SER A 84 -3.91 22.08 -0.01
C SER A 84 -3.32 23.25 0.77
N SER A 85 -2.20 23.80 0.30
CA SER A 85 -1.63 25.02 0.87
C SER A 85 -2.75 26.00 1.13
N PRO A 86 -3.04 26.35 2.39
CA PRO A 86 -4.10 27.31 2.61
C PRO A 86 -3.66 28.64 2.04
N SER A 87 -4.40 29.13 1.09
CA SER A 87 -4.36 30.55 0.88
C SER A 87 -4.66 31.22 2.22
N PRO A 88 -3.90 32.25 2.59
CA PRO A 88 -4.10 32.89 3.87
C PRO A 88 -5.57 33.30 3.99
N GLY A 89 -6.29 32.76 4.95
CA GLY A 89 -7.66 33.13 5.23
C GLY A 89 -8.73 32.07 4.98
N THR A 90 -8.40 30.91 4.48
CA THR A 90 -9.41 29.88 4.25
C THR A 90 -9.46 28.92 5.44
N GLN A 91 -10.33 29.20 6.37
CA GLN A 91 -10.61 28.29 7.47
C GLN A 91 -11.36 27.03 7.00
N ASN A 92 -11.80 27.01 5.75
CA ASN A 92 -12.54 25.88 5.18
C ASN A 92 -11.71 24.60 5.06
N GLY A 93 -10.40 24.73 4.99
CA GLY A 93 -9.52 23.55 4.95
C GLY A 93 -9.55 22.69 6.21
N LEU A 94 -9.75 23.33 7.36
CA LEU A 94 -9.83 22.62 8.63
C LEU A 94 -11.08 21.76 8.77
N LEU A 95 -12.19 22.26 8.26
CA LEU A 95 -13.45 21.52 8.29
C LEU A 95 -13.45 20.32 7.35
N ASN A 96 -12.81 20.47 6.21
CA ASN A 96 -12.67 19.39 5.26
C ASN A 96 -11.75 18.27 5.78
N ASN A 97 -10.72 18.64 6.49
CA ASN A 97 -9.80 17.67 7.09
C ASN A 97 -10.49 16.81 8.15
N ARG A 98 -11.41 17.38 8.91
CA ARG A 98 -12.17 16.62 9.88
C ARG A 98 -13.08 15.58 9.23
N LYS A 99 -13.67 15.91 8.10
CA LYS A 99 -14.52 14.98 7.38
C LYS A 99 -13.72 13.81 6.81
N LEU A 100 -12.52 14.07 6.33
CA LEU A 100 -11.65 13.03 5.80
C LEU A 100 -11.16 12.07 6.89
N SER A 101 -10.93 12.60 8.09
CA SER A 101 -10.47 11.75 9.20
C SER A 101 -11.53 10.79 9.72
N THR A 102 -12.80 11.09 9.48
CA THR A 102 -13.91 10.24 9.92
C THR A 102 -14.27 9.17 8.88
N SER A 103 -13.74 9.27 7.70
CA SER A 103 -14.03 8.31 6.63
C SER A 103 -13.13 7.08 6.66
N ARG A 104 -12.41 6.88 7.72
CA ARG A 104 -11.62 5.68 7.88
C ARG A 104 -12.51 4.49 8.08
N ALA A 105 -12.80 3.84 6.99
CA ALA A 105 -13.32 2.51 7.04
C ALA A 105 -12.14 1.57 7.14
N CYS A 106 -11.97 1.00 8.22
CA CYS A 106 -11.00 -0.08 8.37
C CYS A 106 -11.67 -1.41 8.30
#